data_c6f0ba7662eb0bd75f259352d2a9e87c
#
_entry.id   c6f0ba7662eb0bd75f259352d2a9e87c
#
_cell.length_a   1.000
_cell.length_b   1.000
_cell.length_c   1.000
_cell.angle_alpha   90.00
_cell.angle_beta   90.00
_cell.angle_gamma   90.00
#
_symmetry.space_group_name_H-M   'P 1'
#
loop_
_entity.id
_entity.type
_entity.pdbx_description
1 polymer ?
#
loop_
_entity_poly.entity_id
_entity_poly.type
_entity_poly.pdbx_seq_one_letter_code
_entity_poly.pdbx_strand_id
1 'polypeptide(L)'
;MIDVVIAGAGPNGLMLACELALAGVRPVVLERLTEPHDAQRANGLVGQVIRMLDRRGLYERLLAPGTAPTPPEPADRFTFGAFPLHLGDLPDNPLYTLLVPQRRIERMLAERAAELGVDIRRGHEVVGLTQGEKSVTVELREQAPIEAEFVVGADGGRSAVRKLAGIAFPGVTTDDSVSRTGHVSVPPDAVGADGGLTVPGFGVVPPFQHLRTERGLIAWAPSLDGDPKLLTVEWGQPAEGEASLDELRASARRVLGADITLGPPTGPGPHLMRRLFGGNTRIAERYRAGRVLLLGDAAHVHSAIGGPGLNLGLQDAVNLGWKLAAEVRGHAAEGLLDTYGSERHPAARRVARHTQAQSLLTRPGGDVTALRELLGELLDQPTTRQHIARMLSGADIAYDMGPAGGPLVGHWAPDLPGLRDLTRTARTLLLDPTGTLDPGPWSAHVDTVTFPGLDTALLLRPDAYVAWQGTTNDGLHEALATWFRPA
;
A
#
# COMPACT_ATOMS: atom_id res chain seq x y z
N MET A 1 17.25 25.08 9.39
CA MET A 1 16.33 24.62 8.32
C MET A 1 16.17 23.12 8.49
N ILE A 2 14.96 22.59 8.38
CA ILE A 2 14.66 21.16 8.45
C ILE A 2 14.92 20.54 7.07
N ASP A 3 15.47 19.34 7.02
CA ASP A 3 15.74 18.66 5.75
C ASP A 3 14.44 18.33 5.02
N VAL A 4 13.51 17.63 5.69
CA VAL A 4 12.23 17.22 5.11
C VAL A 4 11.11 17.36 6.14
N VAL A 5 10.03 18.04 5.76
CA VAL A 5 8.76 18.03 6.49
C VAL A 5 7.79 17.07 5.82
N ILE A 6 7.22 16.15 6.59
CA ILE A 6 6.19 15.22 6.14
C ILE A 6 4.86 15.62 6.77
N ALA A 7 3.86 16.00 5.98
CA ALA A 7 2.52 16.31 6.46
C ALA A 7 1.66 15.05 6.49
N GLY A 8 1.36 14.56 7.69
CA GLY A 8 0.55 13.37 7.97
C GLY A 8 1.34 12.22 8.60
N ALA A 9 0.95 11.82 9.82
CA ALA A 9 1.49 10.67 10.56
C ALA A 9 0.67 9.39 10.35
N GLY A 10 0.06 9.23 9.18
CA GLY A 10 -0.51 7.97 8.74
C GLY A 10 0.59 6.97 8.33
N PRO A 11 0.24 5.72 7.98
CA PRO A 11 1.23 4.66 7.75
C PRO A 11 2.23 5.00 6.65
N ASN A 12 1.81 5.70 5.60
CA ASN A 12 2.67 6.07 4.48
C ASN A 12 3.68 7.16 4.87
N GLY A 13 3.23 8.18 5.63
CA GLY A 13 4.12 9.24 6.13
C GLY A 13 5.13 8.71 7.14
N LEU A 14 4.70 7.83 8.04
CA LEU A 14 5.59 7.17 9.02
C LEU A 14 6.60 6.24 8.35
N MET A 15 6.18 5.50 7.30
CA MET A 15 7.11 4.66 6.53
C MET A 15 8.17 5.51 5.82
N LEU A 16 7.76 6.61 5.18
CA LEU A 16 8.71 7.54 4.56
C LEU A 16 9.69 8.12 5.60
N ALA A 17 9.18 8.49 6.77
CA ALA A 17 10.02 9.01 7.85
C ALA A 17 11.09 7.99 8.29
N CYS A 18 10.71 6.71 8.40
CA CYS A 18 11.64 5.62 8.70
C CYS A 18 12.69 5.45 7.59
N GLU A 19 12.29 5.45 6.32
CA GLU A 19 13.22 5.29 5.20
C GLU A 19 14.23 6.47 5.11
N LEU A 20 13.76 7.71 5.32
CA LEU A 20 14.62 8.89 5.37
C LEU A 20 15.61 8.82 6.53
N ALA A 21 15.14 8.43 7.72
CA ALA A 21 16.00 8.32 8.90
C ALA A 21 17.05 7.21 8.75
N LEU A 22 16.68 6.05 8.15
CA LEU A 22 17.64 4.99 7.80
C LEU A 22 18.73 5.48 6.84
N ALA A 23 18.35 6.38 5.91
CA ALA A 23 19.29 6.99 4.97
C ALA A 23 20.05 8.21 5.55
N GLY A 24 19.91 8.51 6.86
CA GLY A 24 20.63 9.56 7.57
C GLY A 24 20.11 10.98 7.37
N VAL A 25 18.86 11.13 6.90
CA VAL A 25 18.13 12.40 6.85
C VAL A 25 17.25 12.54 8.10
N ARG A 26 17.07 13.76 8.58
CA ARG A 26 16.26 14.06 9.78
C ARG A 26 14.92 14.66 9.40
N PRO A 27 13.87 13.83 9.16
CA PRO A 27 12.55 14.35 8.85
C PRO A 27 11.82 14.82 10.11
N VAL A 28 10.90 15.78 9.91
CA VAL A 28 9.89 16.16 10.90
C VAL A 28 8.53 15.77 10.36
N VAL A 29 7.77 14.98 11.12
CA VAL A 29 6.41 14.58 10.77
C VAL A 29 5.41 15.49 11.48
N LEU A 30 4.55 16.14 10.73
CA LEU A 30 3.47 17.01 11.25
C LEU A 30 2.14 16.28 11.13
N GLU A 31 1.43 16.13 12.22
CA GLU A 31 0.10 15.52 12.27
C GLU A 31 -0.91 16.49 12.90
N ARG A 32 -2.02 16.75 12.19
CA ARG A 32 -3.06 17.66 12.66
C ARG A 32 -3.82 17.19 13.91
N LEU A 33 -3.94 15.88 14.08
CA LEU A 33 -4.60 15.29 15.24
C LEU A 33 -3.63 15.28 16.43
N THR A 34 -4.17 15.56 17.62
CA THR A 34 -3.41 15.51 18.87
C THR A 34 -3.12 14.08 19.32
N GLU A 35 -3.97 13.14 18.91
CA GLU A 35 -3.86 11.72 19.23
C GLU A 35 -4.04 10.86 17.98
N PRO A 36 -3.56 9.60 17.96
CA PRO A 36 -3.83 8.66 16.90
C PRO A 36 -5.33 8.44 16.68
N HIS A 37 -5.74 8.31 15.43
CA HIS A 37 -7.15 8.12 15.08
C HIS A 37 -7.56 6.66 15.26
N ASP A 38 -8.67 6.42 15.98
CA ASP A 38 -9.21 5.06 16.22
C ASP A 38 -9.95 4.44 15.02
N ALA A 39 -10.23 5.21 13.97
CA ALA A 39 -10.97 4.69 12.81
C ALA A 39 -10.17 3.65 12.04
N GLN A 40 -10.65 2.43 12.06
CA GLN A 40 -10.11 1.32 11.31
C GLN A 40 -10.49 1.46 9.83
N ARG A 41 -9.49 1.64 8.94
CA ARG A 41 -9.67 1.80 7.49
C ARG A 41 -9.28 0.55 6.73
N ALA A 42 -8.09 0.00 6.95
CA ALA A 42 -7.59 -1.22 6.35
C ALA A 42 -7.48 -2.36 7.38
N ASN A 43 -7.64 -3.60 6.91
CA ASN A 43 -7.60 -4.80 7.75
C ASN A 43 -6.45 -5.73 7.39
N GLY A 44 -5.54 -5.30 6.52
CA GLY A 44 -4.42 -6.17 6.14
C GLY A 44 -3.53 -5.55 5.07
N LEU A 45 -2.44 -6.26 4.84
CA LEU A 45 -1.45 -6.02 3.81
C LEU A 45 -1.57 -7.11 2.74
N VAL A 46 -1.29 -6.74 1.49
CA VAL A 46 -1.37 -7.64 0.33
C VAL A 46 -0.19 -7.41 -0.61
N GLY A 47 0.41 -8.49 -1.06
CA GLY A 47 1.44 -8.47 -2.09
C GLY A 47 2.84 -8.13 -1.61
N GLN A 48 3.63 -7.52 -2.47
CA GLN A 48 5.07 -7.28 -2.26
C GLN A 48 5.40 -6.43 -1.02
N VAL A 49 4.46 -5.63 -0.53
CA VAL A 49 4.67 -4.82 0.67
C VAL A 49 5.00 -5.68 1.89
N ILE A 50 4.51 -6.91 1.97
CA ILE A 50 4.78 -7.82 3.08
C ILE A 50 6.26 -8.23 3.06
N ARG A 51 6.77 -8.59 1.89
CA ARG A 51 8.20 -8.90 1.69
C ARG A 51 9.08 -7.65 1.90
N MET A 52 8.60 -6.47 1.50
CA MET A 52 9.26 -5.19 1.75
C MET A 52 9.42 -4.92 3.25
N LEU A 53 8.36 -5.11 4.04
CA LEU A 53 8.43 -4.98 5.49
C LEU A 53 9.31 -6.05 6.13
N ASP A 54 9.32 -7.26 5.60
CA ASP A 54 10.21 -8.33 6.05
C ASP A 54 11.68 -7.97 5.83
N ARG A 55 12.02 -7.45 4.66
CA ARG A 55 13.37 -6.94 4.33
C ARG A 55 13.80 -5.73 5.19
N ARG A 56 12.85 -5.00 5.78
CA ARG A 56 13.12 -3.93 6.77
C ARG A 56 13.13 -4.43 8.22
N GLY A 57 12.92 -5.74 8.45
CA GLY A 57 12.82 -6.31 9.79
C GLY A 57 11.56 -5.89 10.55
N LEU A 58 10.50 -5.49 9.83
CA LEU A 58 9.25 -4.99 10.39
C LEU A 58 8.13 -6.03 10.36
N TYR A 59 8.22 -7.06 9.52
CA TYR A 59 7.17 -8.07 9.36
C TYR A 59 6.89 -8.81 10.68
N GLU A 60 7.93 -9.28 11.37
CA GLU A 60 7.79 -10.05 12.63
C GLU A 60 7.09 -9.23 13.73
N ARG A 61 7.27 -7.91 13.74
CA ARG A 61 6.59 -6.99 14.69
C ARG A 61 5.09 -6.90 14.46
N LEU A 62 4.62 -7.31 13.28
CA LEU A 62 3.20 -7.35 12.91
C LEU A 62 2.54 -8.72 13.16
N LEU A 63 3.30 -9.75 13.48
CA LEU A 63 2.73 -11.06 13.83
C LEU A 63 2.01 -11.00 15.17
N ALA A 64 1.02 -11.87 15.36
CA ALA A 64 0.29 -11.95 16.63
C ALA A 64 1.27 -12.25 17.80
N PRO A 65 1.01 -11.72 19.00
CA PRO A 65 1.82 -12.01 20.16
C PRO A 65 1.94 -13.53 20.40
N GLY A 66 3.17 -14.01 20.61
CA GLY A 66 3.42 -15.45 20.82
C GLY A 66 3.53 -16.29 19.54
N THR A 67 3.35 -15.69 18.36
CA THR A 67 3.64 -16.37 17.09
C THR A 67 5.16 -16.50 16.92
N ALA A 68 5.63 -17.70 16.60
CA ALA A 68 7.04 -17.88 16.26
C ALA A 68 7.38 -17.08 15.00
N PRO A 69 8.56 -16.44 14.94
CA PRO A 69 8.99 -15.73 13.75
C PRO A 69 9.16 -16.71 12.60
N THR A 70 8.30 -16.57 11.60
CA THR A 70 8.33 -17.34 10.35
C THR A 70 8.42 -16.39 9.18
N PRO A 71 9.12 -16.74 8.08
CA PRO A 71 9.09 -15.96 6.86
C PRO A 71 7.65 -15.79 6.36
N PRO A 72 7.34 -14.69 5.63
CA PRO A 72 6.03 -14.59 4.99
C PRO A 72 5.86 -15.69 3.93
N GLU A 73 4.66 -16.26 3.89
CA GLU A 73 4.29 -17.30 2.92
C GLU A 73 3.26 -16.77 1.92
N PRO A 74 3.30 -17.24 0.65
CA PRO A 74 2.28 -16.93 -0.33
C PRO A 74 0.90 -17.42 0.11
N ALA A 75 -0.14 -16.67 -0.22
CA ALA A 75 -1.51 -17.03 0.08
C ALA A 75 -2.06 -18.08 -0.90
N ASP A 76 -2.63 -19.17 -0.38
CA ASP A 76 -3.27 -20.20 -1.22
C ASP A 76 -4.55 -19.70 -1.90
N ARG A 77 -5.19 -18.68 -1.36
CA ARG A 77 -6.46 -18.15 -1.83
C ARG A 77 -6.52 -16.63 -1.72
N PHE A 78 -7.19 -16.03 -2.70
CA PHE A 78 -7.52 -14.62 -2.68
C PHE A 78 -8.83 -14.38 -3.44
N THR A 79 -9.16 -13.11 -3.73
CA THR A 79 -10.35 -12.75 -4.52
C THR A 79 -10.01 -11.70 -5.58
N PHE A 80 -10.68 -11.79 -6.73
CA PHE A 80 -10.63 -10.77 -7.77
C PHE A 80 -12.05 -10.46 -8.28
N GLY A 81 -12.55 -9.26 -8.04
CA GLY A 81 -13.91 -8.88 -8.46
C GLY A 81 -15.01 -9.80 -7.92
N ALA A 82 -14.86 -10.27 -6.68
CA ALA A 82 -15.72 -11.29 -6.05
C ALA A 82 -15.68 -12.68 -6.76
N PHE A 83 -14.60 -13.00 -7.48
CA PHE A 83 -14.26 -14.38 -7.84
C PHE A 83 -13.27 -14.94 -6.82
N PRO A 84 -13.46 -16.17 -6.35
CA PRO A 84 -12.45 -16.86 -5.60
C PRO A 84 -11.26 -17.19 -6.52
N LEU A 85 -10.04 -16.93 -6.05
CA LEU A 85 -8.80 -17.31 -6.73
C LEU A 85 -8.12 -18.39 -5.91
N HIS A 86 -7.87 -19.54 -6.53
CA HIS A 86 -7.03 -20.60 -6.00
C HIS A 86 -5.60 -20.39 -6.52
N LEU A 87 -4.65 -20.13 -5.63
CA LEU A 87 -3.28 -19.72 -5.95
C LEU A 87 -2.22 -20.69 -5.45
N GLY A 88 -2.59 -21.65 -4.58
CA GLY A 88 -1.66 -22.60 -3.99
C GLY A 88 -1.05 -23.61 -5.00
N ASP A 89 -1.65 -23.76 -6.17
CA ASP A 89 -1.15 -24.59 -7.28
C ASP A 89 -0.23 -23.84 -8.25
N LEU A 90 -0.04 -22.53 -8.05
CA LEU A 90 0.82 -21.71 -8.91
C LEU A 90 2.29 -21.85 -8.51
N PRO A 91 3.20 -22.17 -9.46
CA PRO A 91 4.61 -22.44 -9.15
C PRO A 91 5.34 -21.22 -8.56
N ASP A 92 4.98 -20.01 -8.98
CA ASP A 92 5.61 -18.75 -8.56
C ASP A 92 4.54 -17.79 -8.04
N ASN A 93 3.78 -18.18 -7.02
CA ASN A 93 2.75 -17.36 -6.45
C ASN A 93 3.33 -16.13 -5.71
N PRO A 94 3.20 -14.90 -6.25
CA PRO A 94 3.78 -13.71 -5.64
C PRO A 94 2.84 -13.02 -4.65
N LEU A 95 1.66 -13.58 -4.41
CA LEU A 95 0.63 -12.93 -3.61
C LEU A 95 0.76 -13.36 -2.14
N TYR A 96 1.26 -12.47 -1.33
CA TYR A 96 1.32 -12.61 0.12
C TYR A 96 0.14 -11.88 0.76
N THR A 97 -0.33 -12.34 1.90
CA THR A 97 -1.37 -11.66 2.69
C THR A 97 -1.02 -11.67 4.17
N LEU A 98 -1.29 -10.57 4.86
CA LEU A 98 -1.17 -10.48 6.31
C LEU A 98 -2.41 -9.73 6.85
N LEU A 99 -3.27 -10.44 7.56
CA LEU A 99 -4.42 -9.83 8.22
C LEU A 99 -3.92 -9.09 9.48
N VAL A 100 -3.93 -7.78 9.41
CA VAL A 100 -3.47 -6.91 10.49
C VAL A 100 -4.23 -5.59 10.45
N PRO A 101 -4.80 -5.12 11.58
CA PRO A 101 -5.47 -3.83 11.62
C PRO A 101 -4.50 -2.69 11.31
N GLN A 102 -4.94 -1.70 10.54
CA GLN A 102 -4.12 -0.53 10.17
C GLN A 102 -3.51 0.16 11.40
N ARG A 103 -4.26 0.29 12.50
CA ARG A 103 -3.77 0.89 13.75
C ARG A 103 -2.52 0.19 14.31
N ARG A 104 -2.38 -1.13 14.09
CA ARG A 104 -1.20 -1.88 14.52
C ARG A 104 -0.01 -1.57 13.62
N ILE A 105 -0.24 -1.41 12.32
CA ILE A 105 0.80 -0.96 11.37
C ILE A 105 1.27 0.44 11.73
N GLU A 106 0.34 1.37 11.97
CA GLU A 106 0.66 2.75 12.36
C GLU A 106 1.45 2.81 13.67
N ARG A 107 1.04 2.03 14.68
CA ARG A 107 1.76 1.95 15.95
C ARG A 107 3.17 1.41 15.76
N MET A 108 3.35 0.30 15.06
CA MET A 108 4.64 -0.30 14.78
C MET A 108 5.57 0.66 14.03
N LEU A 109 5.04 1.40 13.03
CA LEU A 109 5.81 2.39 12.29
C LEU A 109 6.16 3.63 13.14
N ALA A 110 5.26 4.08 14.02
CA ALA A 110 5.52 5.18 14.94
C ALA A 110 6.60 4.80 15.98
N GLU A 111 6.54 3.58 16.51
CA GLU A 111 7.59 3.04 17.39
C GLU A 111 8.93 2.96 16.65
N ARG A 112 8.93 2.46 15.40
CA ARG A 112 10.14 2.42 14.59
C ARG A 112 10.70 3.81 14.27
N ALA A 113 9.86 4.77 13.95
CA ALA A 113 10.25 6.16 13.74
C ALA A 113 10.90 6.77 15.00
N ALA A 114 10.33 6.49 16.18
CA ALA A 114 10.91 6.93 17.46
C ALA A 114 12.27 6.27 17.74
N GLU A 115 12.43 4.97 17.48
CA GLU A 115 13.73 4.26 17.57
C GLU A 115 14.80 4.91 16.67
N LEU A 116 14.38 5.42 15.51
CA LEU A 116 15.25 6.09 14.54
C LEU A 116 15.44 7.60 14.84
N GLY A 117 14.85 8.12 15.92
CA GLY A 117 14.99 9.52 16.34
C GLY A 117 14.19 10.52 15.51
N VAL A 118 13.11 10.08 14.83
CA VAL A 118 12.24 10.95 14.06
C VAL A 118 11.41 11.85 14.98
N ASP A 119 11.33 13.14 14.68
CA ASP A 119 10.51 14.13 15.39
C ASP A 119 9.07 14.09 14.84
N ILE A 120 8.12 13.58 15.64
CA ILE A 120 6.69 13.52 15.29
C ILE A 120 5.92 14.54 16.13
N ARG A 121 5.43 15.58 15.47
CA ARG A 121 4.68 16.70 16.09
C ARG A 121 3.20 16.54 15.82
N ARG A 122 2.44 16.16 16.84
CA ARG A 122 0.97 16.08 16.80
C ARG A 122 0.35 17.43 17.13
N GLY A 123 -0.91 17.67 16.69
CA GLY A 123 -1.58 18.94 16.82
C GLY A 123 -1.04 20.04 15.89
N HIS A 124 -0.26 19.67 14.85
CA HIS A 124 0.36 20.59 13.91
C HIS A 124 -0.30 20.45 12.53
N GLU A 125 -1.23 21.35 12.22
CA GLU A 125 -1.97 21.37 10.95
C GLU A 125 -1.31 22.30 9.94
N VAL A 126 -0.94 21.77 8.78
CA VAL A 126 -0.43 22.55 7.65
C VAL A 126 -1.58 23.28 6.98
N VAL A 127 -1.48 24.62 6.91
CA VAL A 127 -2.51 25.50 6.34
C VAL A 127 -2.02 26.36 5.18
N GLY A 128 -0.70 26.47 4.97
CA GLY A 128 -0.11 27.22 3.87
C GLY A 128 1.26 26.68 3.48
N LEU A 129 1.65 26.91 2.22
CA LEU A 129 2.98 26.58 1.66
C LEU A 129 3.44 27.70 0.78
N THR A 130 4.67 28.18 1.02
CA THR A 130 5.33 29.16 0.14
C THR A 130 6.69 28.60 -0.29
N GLN A 131 6.86 28.34 -1.60
CA GLN A 131 8.12 27.80 -2.13
C GLN A 131 9.07 28.93 -2.52
N GLY A 132 10.30 28.86 -2.04
CA GLY A 132 11.46 29.61 -2.49
C GLY A 132 12.38 28.76 -3.37
N GLU A 133 13.55 29.30 -3.76
CA GLU A 133 14.52 28.56 -4.57
C GLU A 133 15.12 27.35 -3.81
N LYS A 134 15.40 27.51 -2.51
CA LYS A 134 16.13 26.52 -1.71
C LYS A 134 15.33 25.92 -0.55
N SER A 135 14.16 26.47 -0.26
CA SER A 135 13.33 26.05 0.86
C SER A 135 11.84 26.22 0.60
N VAL A 136 11.04 25.59 1.42
CA VAL A 136 9.58 25.76 1.50
C VAL A 136 9.25 26.23 2.90
N THR A 137 8.55 27.36 3.01
CA THR A 137 7.93 27.80 4.26
C THR A 137 6.60 27.08 4.45
N VAL A 138 6.45 26.35 5.54
CA VAL A 138 5.24 25.62 5.93
C VAL A 138 4.52 26.44 7.00
N GLU A 139 3.35 26.96 6.66
CA GLU A 139 2.49 27.69 7.60
C GLU A 139 1.62 26.70 8.38
N LEU A 140 1.59 26.87 9.69
CA LEU A 140 0.87 26.03 10.63
C LEU A 140 -0.30 26.79 11.25
N ARG A 141 -1.38 26.09 11.57
CA ARG A 141 -2.50 26.68 12.31
C ARG A 141 -2.05 27.04 13.73
N GLU A 142 -2.19 28.32 14.08
CA GLU A 142 -1.89 28.84 15.43
C GLU A 142 -0.47 28.60 15.96
N GLN A 143 0.49 28.35 15.06
CA GLN A 143 1.89 28.10 15.42
C GLN A 143 2.83 28.84 14.46
N ALA A 144 4.07 29.03 14.88
CA ALA A 144 5.09 29.64 14.03
C ALA A 144 5.35 28.79 12.77
N PRO A 145 5.60 29.44 11.62
CA PRO A 145 5.95 28.74 10.39
C PRO A 145 7.28 27.99 10.53
N ILE A 146 7.43 26.95 9.74
CA ILE A 146 8.63 26.09 9.70
C ILE A 146 9.26 26.18 8.32
N GLU A 147 10.59 26.32 8.25
CA GLU A 147 11.32 26.23 7.00
C GLU A 147 11.91 24.82 6.80
N ALA A 148 11.66 24.24 5.63
CA ALA A 148 12.16 22.94 5.23
C ALA A 148 12.77 22.98 3.83
N GLU A 149 13.74 22.12 3.56
CA GLU A 149 14.26 21.98 2.20
C GLU A 149 13.25 21.33 1.28
N PHE A 150 12.56 20.28 1.74
CA PHE A 150 11.47 19.61 1.03
C PHE A 150 10.24 19.42 1.91
N VAL A 151 9.07 19.36 1.28
CA VAL A 151 7.79 19.03 1.92
C VAL A 151 7.16 17.85 1.21
N VAL A 152 6.70 16.86 1.97
CA VAL A 152 5.98 15.71 1.43
C VAL A 152 4.57 15.63 2.00
N GLY A 153 3.56 15.69 1.12
CA GLY A 153 2.16 15.48 1.48
C GLY A 153 1.84 14.00 1.59
N ALA A 154 1.60 13.53 2.82
CA ALA A 154 1.08 12.21 3.18
C ALA A 154 -0.25 12.32 3.92
N ASP A 155 -0.99 13.43 3.70
CA ASP A 155 -2.15 13.92 4.45
C ASP A 155 -3.50 13.41 3.91
N GLY A 156 -3.46 12.33 3.13
CA GLY A 156 -4.63 11.59 2.70
C GLY A 156 -5.38 12.20 1.51
N GLY A 157 -6.47 11.57 1.08
CA GLY A 157 -7.17 11.89 -0.17
C GLY A 157 -7.71 13.32 -0.27
N ARG A 158 -7.94 13.99 0.86
CA ARG A 158 -8.33 15.41 0.92
C ARG A 158 -7.15 16.37 1.05
N SER A 159 -5.94 15.91 0.78
CA SER A 159 -4.65 16.57 0.96
C SER A 159 -4.71 18.10 0.85
N ALA A 160 -4.29 18.78 1.91
CA ALA A 160 -4.05 20.22 1.93
C ALA A 160 -2.78 20.55 1.14
N VAL A 161 -1.70 19.76 1.32
CA VAL A 161 -0.42 19.93 0.63
C VAL A 161 -0.61 19.90 -0.88
N ARG A 162 -1.34 18.92 -1.42
CA ARG A 162 -1.65 18.85 -2.86
C ARG A 162 -2.32 20.11 -3.38
N LYS A 163 -3.34 20.60 -2.67
CA LYS A 163 -4.09 21.80 -3.05
C LYS A 163 -3.22 23.06 -2.99
N LEU A 164 -2.44 23.21 -1.93
CA LEU A 164 -1.53 24.34 -1.74
C LEU A 164 -0.40 24.35 -2.77
N ALA A 165 0.07 23.18 -3.21
CA ALA A 165 1.04 23.03 -4.28
C ALA A 165 0.45 23.22 -5.70
N GLY A 166 -0.85 23.48 -5.83
CA GLY A 166 -1.52 23.65 -7.12
C GLY A 166 -1.48 22.41 -8.02
N ILE A 167 -1.47 21.21 -7.41
CA ILE A 167 -1.45 19.95 -8.15
C ILE A 167 -2.88 19.48 -8.39
N ALA A 168 -3.28 19.34 -9.64
CA ALA A 168 -4.61 18.88 -10.04
C ALA A 168 -4.80 17.38 -9.64
N PHE A 169 -6.06 17.03 -9.37
CA PHE A 169 -6.45 15.67 -8.96
C PHE A 169 -7.57 15.14 -9.87
N PRO A 170 -7.29 14.95 -11.17
CA PRO A 170 -8.27 14.47 -12.11
C PRO A 170 -8.71 13.03 -11.81
N GLY A 171 -9.91 12.68 -12.25
CA GLY A 171 -10.44 11.34 -12.10
C GLY A 171 -11.95 11.29 -12.17
N VAL A 172 -12.50 10.15 -11.76
CA VAL A 172 -13.93 9.83 -11.83
C VAL A 172 -14.49 9.72 -10.42
N THR A 173 -15.63 10.33 -10.20
CA THR A 173 -16.49 10.09 -9.05
C THR A 173 -17.73 9.33 -9.53
N THR A 174 -18.02 8.19 -8.91
CA THR A 174 -19.27 7.45 -9.11
C THR A 174 -20.12 7.61 -7.87
N ASP A 175 -21.41 7.86 -8.02
CA ASP A 175 -22.35 8.13 -6.92
C ASP A 175 -23.57 7.20 -6.92
N ASP A 176 -23.57 6.20 -7.78
CA ASP A 176 -24.65 5.25 -7.99
C ASP A 176 -24.65 4.05 -7.03
N SER A 177 -23.65 3.92 -6.17
CA SER A 177 -23.54 2.86 -5.18
C SER A 177 -23.60 3.38 -3.75
N VAL A 178 -24.17 2.58 -2.85
CA VAL A 178 -24.19 2.84 -1.41
C VAL A 178 -23.57 1.65 -0.68
N SER A 179 -22.46 1.90 -0.01
CA SER A 179 -21.78 0.93 0.83
C SER A 179 -22.14 1.19 2.29
N ARG A 180 -22.55 0.14 3.00
CA ARG A 180 -22.87 0.18 4.43
C ARG A 180 -21.96 -0.81 5.15
N THR A 181 -21.31 -0.36 6.20
CA THR A 181 -20.39 -1.20 6.98
C THR A 181 -20.62 -0.96 8.45
N GLY A 182 -20.75 -2.02 9.22
CA GLY A 182 -20.89 -1.91 10.67
C GLY A 182 -20.30 -3.09 11.43
N HIS A 183 -19.88 -2.82 12.68
CA HIS A 183 -19.69 -3.87 13.67
C HIS A 183 -21.05 -4.40 14.10
N VAL A 184 -21.18 -5.70 14.19
CA VAL A 184 -22.43 -6.39 14.49
C VAL A 184 -22.18 -7.57 15.41
N SER A 185 -23.19 -8.01 16.15
CA SER A 185 -23.23 -9.35 16.70
C SER A 185 -24.13 -10.26 15.86
N VAL A 186 -23.84 -11.53 15.86
CA VAL A 186 -24.65 -12.59 15.25
C VAL A 186 -24.84 -13.73 16.24
N PRO A 187 -25.88 -14.57 16.11
CA PRO A 187 -26.02 -15.76 16.94
C PRO A 187 -24.78 -16.65 16.83
N PRO A 188 -24.24 -17.20 17.93
CA PRO A 188 -23.04 -18.02 17.89
C PRO A 188 -23.13 -19.24 16.99
N ASP A 189 -24.30 -19.83 16.85
CA ASP A 189 -24.62 -20.98 15.99
C ASP A 189 -24.72 -20.60 14.49
N ALA A 190 -24.78 -19.31 14.19
CA ALA A 190 -24.75 -18.83 12.81
C ALA A 190 -23.32 -18.79 12.22
N VAL A 191 -22.27 -18.89 13.04
CA VAL A 191 -20.89 -18.86 12.58
C VAL A 191 -20.32 -20.27 12.56
N GLY A 192 -19.99 -20.76 11.36
CA GLY A 192 -19.39 -22.09 11.18
C GLY A 192 -17.96 -22.18 11.71
N ALA A 193 -17.43 -23.40 11.83
CA ALA A 193 -16.07 -23.66 12.27
C ALA A 193 -15.00 -23.03 11.33
N ASP A 194 -15.36 -22.82 10.06
CA ASP A 194 -14.57 -22.12 9.04
C ASP A 194 -14.67 -20.59 9.12
N GLY A 195 -15.46 -20.06 10.06
CA GLY A 195 -15.74 -18.63 10.22
C GLY A 195 -16.81 -18.09 9.26
N GLY A 196 -17.41 -18.93 8.42
CA GLY A 196 -18.49 -18.54 7.51
C GLY A 196 -19.79 -18.20 8.26
N LEU A 197 -20.53 -17.21 7.75
CA LEU A 197 -21.83 -16.81 8.33
C LEU A 197 -22.97 -17.55 7.63
N THR A 198 -23.64 -18.45 8.33
CA THR A 198 -24.82 -19.18 7.83
C THR A 198 -26.04 -18.29 7.91
N VAL A 199 -26.73 -18.13 6.79
CA VAL A 199 -27.98 -17.35 6.68
C VAL A 199 -29.10 -18.27 6.24
N PRO A 200 -30.15 -18.49 7.04
CA PRO A 200 -31.28 -19.32 6.69
C PRO A 200 -31.95 -18.86 5.37
N GLY A 201 -32.22 -19.80 4.47
CA GLY A 201 -32.82 -19.52 3.16
C GLY A 201 -31.88 -18.95 2.10
N PHE A 202 -30.60 -18.67 2.46
CA PHE A 202 -29.59 -18.22 1.51
C PHE A 202 -28.39 -19.19 1.40
N GLY A 203 -27.84 -19.61 2.51
CA GLY A 203 -26.62 -20.41 2.58
C GLY A 203 -25.52 -19.73 3.40
N VAL A 204 -24.26 -19.94 3.01
CA VAL A 204 -23.09 -19.42 3.75
C VAL A 204 -22.49 -18.21 3.06
N VAL A 205 -22.29 -17.13 3.81
CA VAL A 205 -21.43 -15.99 3.41
C VAL A 205 -20.02 -16.30 3.88
N PRO A 206 -19.05 -16.53 2.96
CA PRO A 206 -17.69 -16.92 3.34
C PRO A 206 -16.96 -15.80 4.07
N PRO A 207 -16.04 -16.13 5.01
CA PRO A 207 -15.29 -15.12 5.74
C PRO A 207 -14.26 -14.42 4.84
N PHE A 208 -14.06 -13.12 5.06
CA PHE A 208 -13.07 -12.26 4.39
C PHE A 208 -13.17 -12.21 2.86
N GLN A 209 -14.31 -12.58 2.31
CA GLN A 209 -14.58 -12.55 0.88
C GLN A 209 -15.76 -11.66 0.54
N HIS A 210 -15.74 -11.10 -0.66
CA HIS A 210 -16.86 -10.41 -1.24
C HIS A 210 -17.74 -11.43 -1.98
N LEU A 211 -18.98 -11.52 -1.60
CA LEU A 211 -19.99 -12.37 -2.26
C LEU A 211 -20.94 -11.48 -3.06
N ARG A 212 -20.94 -11.65 -4.39
CA ARG A 212 -21.88 -10.98 -5.29
C ARG A 212 -23.19 -11.77 -5.38
N THR A 213 -24.29 -11.06 -5.30
CA THR A 213 -25.63 -11.55 -5.64
C THR A 213 -26.20 -10.78 -6.84
N GLU A 214 -27.35 -11.16 -7.35
CA GLU A 214 -28.06 -10.41 -8.40
C GLU A 214 -28.57 -9.03 -7.93
N ARG A 215 -28.54 -8.76 -6.61
CA ARG A 215 -29.08 -7.55 -5.99
C ARG A 215 -28.02 -6.65 -5.38
N GLY A 216 -26.79 -7.14 -5.25
CA GLY A 216 -25.72 -6.38 -4.63
C GLY A 216 -24.53 -7.22 -4.22
N LEU A 217 -23.76 -6.68 -3.29
CA LEU A 217 -22.56 -7.33 -2.74
C LEU A 217 -22.68 -7.39 -1.22
N ILE A 218 -22.23 -8.49 -0.64
CA ILE A 218 -22.08 -8.64 0.80
C ILE A 218 -20.67 -9.15 1.12
N ALA A 219 -20.10 -8.70 2.24
CA ALA A 219 -18.87 -9.26 2.79
C ALA A 219 -19.02 -9.41 4.30
N TRP A 220 -18.53 -10.53 4.79
CA TRP A 220 -18.49 -10.89 6.19
C TRP A 220 -17.03 -11.01 6.66
N ALA A 221 -16.70 -10.35 7.74
CA ALA A 221 -15.41 -10.45 8.38
C ALA A 221 -15.61 -10.83 9.86
N PRO A 222 -15.39 -12.10 10.23
CA PRO A 222 -15.36 -12.48 11.63
C PRO A 222 -14.29 -11.70 12.37
N SER A 223 -14.43 -11.59 13.69
CA SER A 223 -13.56 -10.74 14.50
C SER A 223 -12.10 -11.16 14.42
N LEU A 224 -11.23 -10.16 14.23
CA LEU A 224 -9.79 -10.30 14.46
C LEU A 224 -9.37 -9.65 15.79
N ASP A 225 -10.08 -8.57 16.18
CA ASP A 225 -9.76 -7.70 17.32
C ASP A 225 -11.04 -7.03 17.88
N GLY A 226 -12.11 -7.78 18.11
CA GLY A 226 -13.38 -7.22 18.60
C GLY A 226 -14.60 -7.79 17.89
N ASP A 227 -15.64 -6.99 17.67
CA ASP A 227 -16.87 -7.47 17.03
C ASP A 227 -16.68 -7.72 15.53
N PRO A 228 -17.37 -8.73 14.97
CA PRO A 228 -17.37 -8.99 13.54
C PRO A 228 -17.94 -7.82 12.74
N LYS A 229 -17.59 -7.76 11.46
CA LYS A 229 -18.06 -6.72 10.53
C LYS A 229 -18.89 -7.30 9.42
N LEU A 230 -19.97 -6.60 9.11
CA LEU A 230 -20.73 -6.83 7.89
C LEU A 230 -20.63 -5.61 6.98
N LEU A 231 -20.45 -5.86 5.69
CA LEU A 231 -20.50 -4.85 4.63
C LEU A 231 -21.53 -5.27 3.60
N THR A 232 -22.32 -4.30 3.14
CA THR A 232 -23.18 -4.45 1.96
C THR A 232 -22.90 -3.33 0.97
N VAL A 233 -23.08 -3.60 -0.32
CA VAL A 233 -23.07 -2.59 -1.39
C VAL A 233 -24.27 -2.79 -2.27
N GLU A 234 -25.03 -1.73 -2.48
CA GLU A 234 -26.20 -1.69 -3.37
C GLU A 234 -26.06 -0.55 -4.36
N TRP A 235 -26.71 -0.69 -5.51
CA TRP A 235 -26.73 0.34 -6.56
C TRP A 235 -28.16 0.88 -6.75
N GLY A 236 -28.26 2.20 -6.99
CA GLY A 236 -29.55 2.86 -7.21
C GLY A 236 -30.48 2.91 -5.99
N GLN A 237 -29.95 2.65 -4.79
CA GLN A 237 -30.72 2.68 -3.56
C GLN A 237 -30.49 4.01 -2.83
N PRO A 238 -31.51 4.85 -2.64
CA PRO A 238 -31.38 6.06 -1.83
C PRO A 238 -31.11 5.68 -0.37
N ALA A 239 -30.39 6.56 0.32
CA ALA A 239 -30.15 6.41 1.74
C ALA A 239 -30.10 7.80 2.37
N GLU A 240 -30.91 8.01 3.40
CA GLU A 240 -31.07 9.28 4.11
C GLU A 240 -30.77 9.09 5.61
N GLY A 241 -30.61 10.19 6.32
CA GLY A 241 -30.34 10.21 7.76
C GLY A 241 -28.97 9.66 8.16
N GLU A 242 -28.82 9.30 9.42
CA GLU A 242 -27.59 8.70 9.95
C GLU A 242 -27.52 7.19 9.64
N ALA A 243 -26.29 6.66 9.47
CA ALA A 243 -26.09 5.23 9.30
C ALA A 243 -26.50 4.47 10.56
N SER A 244 -27.30 3.40 10.41
CA SER A 244 -27.82 2.63 11.54
C SER A 244 -27.74 1.13 11.30
N LEU A 245 -27.85 0.36 12.40
CA LEU A 245 -27.91 -1.11 12.35
C LEU A 245 -29.15 -1.58 11.58
N ASP A 246 -30.28 -0.90 11.74
CA ASP A 246 -31.52 -1.26 11.05
C ASP A 246 -31.39 -1.04 9.53
N GLU A 247 -30.71 0.03 9.11
CA GLU A 247 -30.39 0.25 7.71
C GLU A 247 -29.47 -0.85 7.16
N LEU A 248 -28.41 -1.22 7.91
CA LEU A 248 -27.50 -2.30 7.52
C LEU A 248 -28.24 -3.64 7.41
N ARG A 249 -29.11 -3.94 8.40
CA ARG A 249 -29.95 -5.13 8.41
C ARG A 249 -30.91 -5.17 7.20
N ALA A 250 -31.58 -4.07 6.91
CA ALA A 250 -32.48 -3.94 5.74
C ALA A 250 -31.71 -4.13 4.42
N SER A 251 -30.52 -3.53 4.32
CA SER A 251 -29.65 -3.70 3.15
C SER A 251 -29.19 -5.16 2.98
N ALA A 252 -28.74 -5.80 4.04
CA ALA A 252 -28.32 -7.20 4.01
C ALA A 252 -29.47 -8.13 3.56
N ARG A 253 -30.68 -7.89 4.09
CA ARG A 253 -31.89 -8.61 3.67
C ARG A 253 -32.18 -8.44 2.17
N ARG A 254 -32.07 -7.23 1.63
CA ARG A 254 -32.28 -7.00 0.19
C ARG A 254 -31.22 -7.71 -0.65
N VAL A 255 -29.95 -7.58 -0.26
CA VAL A 255 -28.81 -8.18 -1.00
C VAL A 255 -28.90 -9.71 -0.99
N LEU A 256 -29.19 -10.31 0.16
CA LEU A 256 -29.28 -11.76 0.30
C LEU A 256 -30.62 -12.33 -0.23
N GLY A 257 -31.70 -11.54 -0.13
CA GLY A 257 -33.07 -12.01 -0.35
C GLY A 257 -33.56 -12.99 0.70
N ALA A 258 -32.95 -12.94 1.87
CA ALA A 258 -33.21 -13.77 3.04
C ALA A 258 -33.06 -12.95 4.31
N ASP A 259 -33.73 -13.38 5.38
CA ASP A 259 -33.60 -12.73 6.67
C ASP A 259 -32.28 -13.08 7.33
N ILE A 260 -31.66 -12.05 7.90
CA ILE A 260 -30.42 -12.19 8.65
C ILE A 260 -30.58 -11.60 10.04
N THR A 261 -30.16 -12.35 11.06
CA THR A 261 -30.17 -11.88 12.45
C THR A 261 -28.87 -11.13 12.75
N LEU A 262 -28.98 -9.80 12.92
CA LEU A 262 -27.88 -8.95 13.34
C LEU A 262 -28.27 -8.22 14.61
N GLY A 263 -27.37 -8.24 15.61
CA GLY A 263 -27.49 -7.47 16.83
C GLY A 263 -26.49 -6.30 16.89
N PRO A 264 -26.61 -5.42 17.88
CA PRO A 264 -25.58 -4.41 18.16
C PRO A 264 -24.29 -5.10 18.55
N PRO A 265 -23.14 -4.45 18.34
CA PRO A 265 -21.84 -4.97 18.76
C PRO A 265 -21.81 -5.14 20.29
N THR A 266 -21.10 -6.15 20.78
CA THR A 266 -21.04 -6.53 22.19
C THR A 266 -19.69 -6.35 22.85
N GLY A 267 -18.63 -6.22 22.04
CA GLY A 267 -17.28 -6.00 22.52
C GLY A 267 -17.01 -4.56 22.95
N PRO A 268 -15.82 -4.25 23.44
CA PRO A 268 -15.43 -2.88 23.78
C PRO A 268 -15.33 -2.01 22.51
N GLY A 269 -15.85 -0.78 22.58
CA GLY A 269 -15.76 0.19 21.48
C GLY A 269 -14.32 0.68 21.20
N PRO A 270 -14.14 1.54 20.20
CA PRO A 270 -15.19 2.18 19.41
C PRO A 270 -15.80 1.26 18.33
N HIS A 271 -17.11 1.38 18.09
CA HIS A 271 -17.81 0.61 17.09
C HIS A 271 -17.97 1.38 15.80
N LEU A 272 -17.70 0.70 14.68
CA LEU A 272 -17.92 1.24 13.35
C LEU A 272 -19.39 1.09 12.96
N MET A 273 -20.02 2.19 12.53
CA MET A 273 -21.25 2.19 11.74
C MET A 273 -21.10 3.30 10.71
N ARG A 274 -21.02 2.95 9.44
CA ARG A 274 -20.66 3.90 8.37
C ARG A 274 -21.40 3.61 7.08
N ARG A 275 -21.84 4.68 6.43
CA ARG A 275 -22.35 4.69 5.07
C ARG A 275 -21.43 5.51 4.18
N LEU A 276 -21.12 5.00 3.00
CA LEU A 276 -20.37 5.72 1.98
C LEU A 276 -21.17 5.67 0.67
N PHE A 277 -21.17 6.80 -0.03
CA PHE A 277 -21.78 6.94 -1.34
C PHE A 277 -20.71 6.88 -2.42
N GLY A 278 -20.95 6.06 -3.43
CA GLY A 278 -20.12 5.95 -4.60
C GLY A 278 -18.66 5.60 -4.32
N GLY A 279 -17.82 6.02 -5.23
CA GLY A 279 -16.38 5.82 -5.18
C GLY A 279 -15.63 6.91 -5.90
N ASN A 280 -14.42 7.15 -5.47
CA ASN A 280 -13.50 8.06 -6.15
C ASN A 280 -12.31 7.27 -6.69
N THR A 281 -12.00 7.50 -7.97
CA THR A 281 -10.74 7.08 -8.57
C THR A 281 -10.08 8.32 -9.14
N ARG A 282 -9.04 8.79 -8.48
CA ARG A 282 -8.32 10.02 -8.84
C ARG A 282 -6.82 9.80 -8.67
N ILE A 283 -6.05 10.38 -9.57
CA ILE A 283 -4.59 10.34 -9.52
C ILE A 283 -4.10 11.78 -9.74
N ALA A 284 -3.19 12.23 -8.89
CA ALA A 284 -2.55 13.54 -9.04
C ALA A 284 -1.86 13.61 -10.40
N GLU A 285 -2.02 14.75 -11.08
CA GLU A 285 -1.43 14.98 -12.41
C GLU A 285 0.10 14.77 -12.40
N ARG A 286 0.72 15.15 -11.28
CA ARG A 286 2.15 14.97 -11.00
C ARG A 286 2.37 14.70 -9.52
N TYR A 287 3.45 13.99 -9.19
CA TYR A 287 3.79 13.65 -7.80
C TYR A 287 4.80 14.64 -7.20
N ARG A 288 5.29 15.58 -8.01
CA ARG A 288 6.24 16.62 -7.62
C ARG A 288 5.86 17.97 -8.21
N ALA A 289 5.99 19.03 -7.43
CA ALA A 289 5.93 20.43 -7.85
C ALA A 289 7.05 21.18 -7.12
N GLY A 290 8.20 21.33 -7.80
CA GLY A 290 9.39 21.91 -7.19
C GLY A 290 9.91 21.07 -6.01
N ARG A 291 9.85 21.65 -4.80
CA ARG A 291 10.27 21.02 -3.54
C ARG A 291 9.14 20.37 -2.76
N VAL A 292 7.93 20.34 -3.32
CA VAL A 292 6.76 19.68 -2.73
C VAL A 292 6.46 18.39 -3.47
N LEU A 293 6.35 17.28 -2.72
CA LEU A 293 6.05 15.95 -3.24
C LEU A 293 4.79 15.39 -2.59
N LEU A 294 4.18 14.39 -3.22
CA LEU A 294 2.98 13.71 -2.73
C LEU A 294 3.21 12.20 -2.70
N LEU A 295 2.62 11.51 -1.72
CA LEU A 295 2.60 10.05 -1.68
C LEU A 295 1.29 9.50 -1.10
N GLY A 296 1.00 8.24 -1.40
CA GLY A 296 -0.19 7.55 -0.93
C GLY A 296 -1.48 8.23 -1.35
N ASP A 297 -2.49 8.26 -0.46
CA ASP A 297 -3.80 8.85 -0.78
C ASP A 297 -3.75 10.33 -1.15
N ALA A 298 -2.70 11.07 -0.78
CA ALA A 298 -2.50 12.45 -1.25
C ALA A 298 -2.22 12.52 -2.75
N ALA A 299 -1.59 11.49 -3.31
CA ALA A 299 -1.26 11.35 -4.73
C ALA A 299 -2.30 10.54 -5.52
N HIS A 300 -2.98 9.58 -4.90
CA HIS A 300 -3.94 8.70 -5.58
C HIS A 300 -4.99 8.14 -4.62
N VAL A 301 -6.22 8.08 -5.08
CA VAL A 301 -7.34 7.41 -4.41
C VAL A 301 -8.06 6.51 -5.41
N HIS A 302 -8.54 5.38 -4.95
CA HIS A 302 -9.27 4.40 -5.77
C HIS A 302 -10.16 3.53 -4.88
N SER A 303 -10.95 2.64 -5.49
CA SER A 303 -11.78 1.69 -4.76
C SER A 303 -10.92 0.84 -3.81
N ALA A 304 -11.44 0.57 -2.63
CA ALA A 304 -10.77 -0.27 -1.62
C ALA A 304 -10.84 -1.77 -1.93
N ILE A 305 -11.49 -2.18 -3.03
CA ILE A 305 -11.63 -3.59 -3.40
C ILE A 305 -10.27 -4.27 -3.57
N GLY A 306 -10.05 -5.39 -2.89
CA GLY A 306 -8.77 -6.09 -2.87
C GLY A 306 -7.70 -5.45 -1.98
N GLY A 307 -7.98 -4.33 -1.29
CA GLY A 307 -7.11 -3.69 -0.31
C GLY A 307 -5.82 -3.04 -0.84
N PRO A 308 -5.72 -2.51 -2.08
CA PRO A 308 -4.42 -2.11 -2.64
C PRO A 308 -3.91 -0.75 -2.14
N GLY A 309 -4.77 0.14 -1.60
CA GLY A 309 -4.42 1.54 -1.33
C GLY A 309 -3.26 1.72 -0.35
N LEU A 310 -3.34 1.07 0.81
CA LEU A 310 -2.27 1.10 1.80
C LEU A 310 -0.97 0.51 1.23
N ASN A 311 -1.08 -0.61 0.51
CA ASN A 311 0.07 -1.32 -0.06
C ASN A 311 0.79 -0.48 -1.13
N LEU A 312 0.04 0.23 -1.98
CA LEU A 312 0.58 1.14 -2.99
C LEU A 312 1.33 2.31 -2.33
N GLY A 313 0.73 2.92 -1.30
CA GLY A 313 1.33 4.08 -0.62
C GLY A 313 2.58 3.73 0.22
N LEU A 314 2.64 2.54 0.82
CA LEU A 314 3.85 2.06 1.49
C LEU A 314 4.99 1.84 0.50
N GLN A 315 4.69 1.31 -0.70
CA GLN A 315 5.68 1.19 -1.76
C GLN A 315 6.14 2.56 -2.31
N ASP A 316 5.22 3.55 -2.39
CA ASP A 316 5.60 4.92 -2.73
C ASP A 316 6.61 5.48 -1.73
N ALA A 317 6.37 5.26 -0.43
CA ALA A 317 7.24 5.74 0.64
C ALA A 317 8.67 5.15 0.54
N VAL A 318 8.79 3.86 0.27
CA VAL A 318 10.10 3.20 0.11
C VAL A 318 10.80 3.64 -1.17
N ASN A 319 10.06 3.82 -2.27
CA ASN A 319 10.64 4.31 -3.53
C ASN A 319 11.11 5.77 -3.42
N LEU A 320 10.33 6.62 -2.76
CA LEU A 320 10.68 8.03 -2.56
C LEU A 320 11.80 8.21 -1.54
N GLY A 321 11.80 7.44 -0.46
CA GLY A 321 12.65 7.66 0.71
C GLY A 321 14.13 7.76 0.37
N TRP A 322 14.67 6.78 -0.34
CA TRP A 322 16.09 6.78 -0.71
C TRP A 322 16.45 7.86 -1.75
N LYS A 323 15.54 8.15 -2.70
CA LYS A 323 15.75 9.17 -3.74
C LYS A 323 15.79 10.57 -3.13
N LEU A 324 14.84 10.86 -2.24
CA LEU A 324 14.80 12.12 -1.52
C LEU A 324 15.98 12.27 -0.56
N ALA A 325 16.40 11.20 0.10
CA ALA A 325 17.57 11.21 0.94
C ALA A 325 18.86 11.49 0.13
N ALA A 326 19.01 10.87 -1.04
CA ALA A 326 20.14 11.14 -1.92
C ALA A 326 20.19 12.60 -2.39
N GLU A 327 19.02 13.18 -2.69
CA GLU A 327 18.89 14.60 -3.08
C GLU A 327 19.34 15.54 -1.94
N VAL A 328 18.74 15.36 -0.75
CA VAL A 328 19.04 16.15 0.46
C VAL A 328 20.53 16.06 0.83
N ARG A 329 21.14 14.90 0.68
CA ARG A 329 22.56 14.67 0.99
C ARG A 329 23.53 15.06 -0.13
N GLY A 330 23.01 15.51 -1.27
CA GLY A 330 23.79 16.04 -2.37
C GLY A 330 24.52 15.01 -3.24
N HIS A 331 24.20 13.72 -3.11
CA HIS A 331 24.79 12.64 -3.92
C HIS A 331 23.84 12.01 -4.94
N ALA A 332 22.66 12.60 -5.13
CA ALA A 332 21.75 12.20 -6.19
C ALA A 332 22.34 12.49 -7.58
N ALA A 333 22.18 11.57 -8.51
CA ALA A 333 22.39 11.89 -9.93
C ALA A 333 21.34 12.90 -10.40
N GLU A 334 21.63 13.64 -11.45
CA GLU A 334 20.70 14.61 -12.01
C GLU A 334 19.42 13.93 -12.47
N GLY A 335 18.26 14.46 -12.06
CA GLY A 335 16.94 13.90 -12.39
C GLY A 335 16.52 12.70 -11.54
N LEU A 336 17.33 12.21 -10.58
CA LEU A 336 16.97 11.07 -9.75
C LEU A 336 15.60 11.24 -9.09
N LEU A 337 15.33 12.40 -8.50
CA LEU A 337 14.08 12.62 -7.77
C LEU A 337 12.85 12.66 -8.70
N ASP A 338 13.03 12.97 -9.99
CA ASP A 338 11.95 12.96 -10.98
C ASP A 338 11.53 11.53 -11.35
N THR A 339 12.45 10.55 -11.17
CA THR A 339 12.13 9.14 -11.38
C THR A 339 11.08 8.62 -10.40
N TYR A 340 10.86 9.28 -9.26
CA TYR A 340 9.75 8.95 -8.38
C TYR A 340 8.39 9.01 -9.10
N GLY A 341 8.16 10.10 -9.80
CA GLY A 341 6.92 10.29 -10.58
C GLY A 341 6.83 9.31 -11.75
N SER A 342 7.89 9.11 -12.52
CA SER A 342 7.89 8.23 -13.69
C SER A 342 7.74 6.74 -13.31
N GLU A 343 8.17 6.33 -12.13
CA GLU A 343 8.03 4.96 -11.63
C GLU A 343 6.69 4.72 -10.92
N ARG A 344 6.24 5.65 -10.06
CA ARG A 344 5.07 5.40 -9.19
C ARG A 344 3.73 5.83 -9.79
N HIS A 345 3.71 6.81 -10.68
CA HIS A 345 2.48 7.22 -11.35
C HIS A 345 1.89 6.11 -12.27
N PRO A 346 2.70 5.37 -13.07
CA PRO A 346 2.20 4.20 -13.80
C PRO A 346 1.69 3.08 -12.88
N ALA A 347 2.35 2.83 -11.73
CA ALA A 347 1.89 1.87 -10.73
C ALA A 347 0.51 2.23 -10.17
N ALA A 348 0.29 3.51 -9.82
CA ALA A 348 -1.02 3.99 -9.38
C ALA A 348 -2.09 3.87 -10.47
N ARG A 349 -1.76 4.18 -11.73
CA ARG A 349 -2.67 3.95 -12.87
C ARG A 349 -3.03 2.47 -13.04
N ARG A 350 -2.07 1.57 -12.82
CA ARG A 350 -2.30 0.12 -12.87
C ARG A 350 -3.30 -0.30 -11.80
N VAL A 351 -3.10 0.15 -10.55
CA VAL A 351 -4.01 -0.10 -9.43
C VAL A 351 -5.39 0.50 -9.67
N ALA A 352 -5.49 1.74 -10.12
CA ALA A 352 -6.76 2.38 -10.43
C ALA A 352 -7.55 1.60 -11.49
N ARG A 353 -6.88 1.13 -12.55
CA ARG A 353 -7.50 0.34 -13.61
C ARG A 353 -8.08 -0.97 -13.11
N HIS A 354 -7.27 -1.77 -12.38
CA HIS A 354 -7.78 -3.07 -11.93
C HIS A 354 -8.83 -2.95 -10.83
N THR A 355 -8.78 -1.92 -9.97
CA THR A 355 -9.82 -1.69 -8.96
C THR A 355 -11.13 -1.21 -9.59
N GLN A 356 -11.07 -0.41 -10.65
CA GLN A 356 -12.26 -0.06 -11.44
C GLN A 356 -12.89 -1.30 -12.12
N ALA A 357 -12.06 -2.15 -12.74
CA ALA A 357 -12.51 -3.40 -13.34
C ALA A 357 -13.16 -4.32 -12.30
N GLN A 358 -12.51 -4.51 -11.14
CA GLN A 358 -13.08 -5.30 -10.05
C GLN A 358 -14.41 -4.71 -9.55
N SER A 359 -14.50 -3.39 -9.39
CA SER A 359 -15.75 -2.73 -8.97
C SER A 359 -16.90 -2.94 -9.99
N LEU A 360 -16.58 -2.92 -11.29
CA LEU A 360 -17.55 -3.22 -12.33
C LEU A 360 -18.04 -4.68 -12.23
N LEU A 361 -17.13 -5.62 -12.05
CA LEU A 361 -17.45 -7.04 -11.91
C LEU A 361 -18.32 -7.36 -10.69
N THR A 362 -18.38 -6.49 -9.69
CA THR A 362 -19.24 -6.70 -8.51
C THR A 362 -20.65 -6.17 -8.68
N ARG A 363 -20.93 -5.39 -9.73
CA ARG A 363 -22.27 -4.83 -9.98
C ARG A 363 -23.30 -5.90 -10.29
N PRO A 364 -24.57 -5.70 -9.91
CA PRO A 364 -25.69 -6.51 -10.41
C PRO A 364 -25.95 -6.26 -11.90
N GLY A 365 -26.72 -7.13 -12.54
CA GLY A 365 -27.16 -6.99 -13.91
C GLY A 365 -26.73 -8.14 -14.83
N GLY A 366 -27.56 -8.43 -15.83
CA GLY A 366 -27.37 -9.55 -16.76
C GLY A 366 -26.12 -9.45 -17.59
N ASP A 367 -25.80 -8.24 -18.10
CA ASP A 367 -24.57 -8.00 -18.87
C ASP A 367 -23.31 -8.27 -18.05
N VAL A 368 -23.29 -7.85 -16.78
CA VAL A 368 -22.18 -8.14 -15.88
C VAL A 368 -22.10 -9.62 -15.56
N THR A 369 -23.24 -10.29 -15.43
CA THR A 369 -23.31 -11.73 -15.19
C THR A 369 -22.72 -12.51 -16.39
N ALA A 370 -23.10 -12.17 -17.62
CA ALA A 370 -22.53 -12.77 -18.82
C ALA A 370 -21.00 -12.54 -18.93
N LEU A 371 -20.53 -11.31 -18.65
CA LEU A 371 -19.10 -11.02 -18.61
C LEU A 371 -18.38 -11.86 -17.54
N ARG A 372 -19.00 -12.05 -16.37
CA ARG A 372 -18.44 -12.86 -15.29
C ARG A 372 -18.34 -14.34 -15.66
N GLU A 373 -19.33 -14.89 -16.38
CA GLU A 373 -19.28 -16.27 -16.86
C GLU A 373 -18.04 -16.49 -17.75
N LEU A 374 -17.85 -15.63 -18.75
CA LEU A 374 -16.64 -15.69 -19.61
C LEU A 374 -15.35 -15.51 -18.83
N LEU A 375 -15.31 -14.55 -17.89
CA LEU A 375 -14.12 -14.34 -17.07
C LEU A 375 -13.86 -15.54 -16.16
N GLY A 376 -14.90 -16.21 -15.65
CA GLY A 376 -14.79 -17.44 -14.87
C GLY A 376 -14.03 -18.53 -15.63
N GLU A 377 -14.40 -18.78 -16.89
CA GLU A 377 -13.72 -19.73 -17.76
C GLU A 377 -12.22 -19.39 -17.95
N LEU A 378 -11.90 -18.09 -18.07
CA LEU A 378 -10.52 -17.65 -18.18
C LEU A 378 -9.74 -17.83 -16.85
N LEU A 379 -10.39 -17.64 -15.70
CA LEU A 379 -9.78 -17.85 -14.39
C LEU A 379 -9.49 -19.33 -14.06
N ASP A 380 -10.09 -20.26 -14.76
CA ASP A 380 -9.73 -21.67 -14.66
C ASP A 380 -8.34 -21.95 -15.24
N GLN A 381 -7.81 -21.07 -16.10
CA GLN A 381 -6.48 -21.18 -16.67
C GLN A 381 -5.39 -20.74 -15.66
N PRO A 382 -4.39 -21.57 -15.32
CA PRO A 382 -3.31 -21.21 -14.39
C PRO A 382 -2.56 -19.93 -14.81
N THR A 383 -2.34 -19.74 -16.12
CA THR A 383 -1.67 -18.55 -16.67
C THR A 383 -2.42 -17.26 -16.41
N THR A 384 -3.77 -17.29 -16.48
CA THR A 384 -4.61 -16.15 -16.15
C THR A 384 -4.56 -15.85 -14.66
N ARG A 385 -4.66 -16.86 -13.79
CA ARG A 385 -4.52 -16.70 -12.35
C ARG A 385 -3.14 -16.14 -11.97
N GLN A 386 -2.08 -16.65 -12.58
CA GLN A 386 -0.72 -16.16 -12.38
C GLN A 386 -0.58 -14.68 -12.75
N HIS A 387 -1.13 -14.27 -13.91
CA HIS A 387 -1.13 -12.86 -14.32
C HIS A 387 -1.87 -11.97 -13.32
N ILE A 388 -3.04 -12.40 -12.86
CA ILE A 388 -3.83 -11.66 -11.87
C ILE A 388 -3.11 -11.61 -10.52
N ALA A 389 -2.52 -12.72 -10.06
CA ALA A 389 -1.75 -12.74 -8.82
C ALA A 389 -0.56 -11.77 -8.87
N ARG A 390 0.18 -11.72 -9.98
CA ARG A 390 1.27 -10.75 -10.18
C ARG A 390 0.77 -9.30 -10.18
N MET A 391 -0.36 -9.04 -10.83
CA MET A 391 -0.98 -7.71 -10.86
C MET A 391 -1.45 -7.25 -9.47
N LEU A 392 -2.12 -8.13 -8.72
CA LEU A 392 -2.64 -7.81 -7.39
C LEU A 392 -1.52 -7.63 -6.36
N SER A 393 -0.45 -8.39 -6.48
CA SER A 393 0.71 -8.30 -5.59
C SER A 393 1.63 -7.12 -5.89
N GLY A 394 1.56 -6.53 -7.11
CA GLY A 394 2.53 -5.56 -7.61
C GLY A 394 3.83 -6.22 -8.12
N ALA A 395 3.87 -7.53 -8.28
CA ALA A 395 5.03 -8.25 -8.82
C ALA A 395 5.17 -8.09 -10.35
N ASP A 396 4.18 -7.51 -11.02
CA ASP A 396 4.23 -7.13 -12.44
C ASP A 396 4.81 -5.72 -12.67
N ILE A 397 5.16 -5.00 -11.59
CA ILE A 397 5.79 -3.69 -11.69
C ILE A 397 7.25 -3.87 -12.07
N ALA A 398 7.64 -3.22 -13.15
CA ALA A 398 9.02 -3.11 -13.59
C ALA A 398 9.35 -1.62 -13.83
N TYR A 399 10.58 -1.24 -13.50
CA TYR A 399 11.08 0.12 -13.70
C TYR A 399 12.11 0.14 -14.82
N ASP A 400 12.16 1.24 -15.55
CA ASP A 400 13.22 1.50 -16.52
C ASP A 400 14.52 1.83 -15.76
N MET A 401 15.53 1.01 -15.95
CA MET A 401 16.85 1.16 -15.33
C MET A 401 17.91 1.68 -16.32
N GLY A 402 17.47 2.14 -17.47
CA GLY A 402 18.38 2.57 -18.53
C GLY A 402 18.89 1.40 -19.38
N PRO A 403 20.05 1.53 -20.04
CA PRO A 403 20.56 0.53 -20.97
C PRO A 403 21.09 -0.78 -20.34
N ALA A 404 21.08 -0.88 -19.02
CA ALA A 404 21.51 -2.07 -18.31
C ALA A 404 20.67 -3.28 -18.73
N GLY A 405 21.29 -4.33 -19.22
CA GLY A 405 20.64 -5.56 -19.65
C GLY A 405 20.55 -6.63 -18.57
N GLY A 406 19.65 -7.60 -18.76
CA GLY A 406 19.50 -8.76 -17.89
C GLY A 406 18.04 -9.03 -17.52
N PRO A 407 17.65 -10.30 -17.36
CA PRO A 407 16.25 -10.69 -17.13
C PRO A 407 15.66 -10.21 -15.80
N LEU A 408 16.49 -9.87 -14.81
CA LEU A 408 16.06 -9.36 -13.50
C LEU A 408 16.05 -7.84 -13.42
N VAL A 409 16.70 -7.15 -14.36
CA VAL A 409 16.81 -5.67 -14.33
C VAL A 409 15.43 -5.02 -14.43
N GLY A 410 15.19 -4.03 -13.59
CA GLY A 410 13.90 -3.34 -13.46
C GLY A 410 12.89 -4.06 -12.58
N HIS A 411 13.14 -5.31 -12.21
CA HIS A 411 12.24 -6.08 -11.35
C HIS A 411 12.70 -6.07 -9.88
N TRP A 412 11.76 -6.35 -9.00
CA TRP A 412 12.08 -6.53 -7.59
C TRP A 412 12.95 -7.79 -7.39
N ALA A 413 13.99 -7.68 -6.57
CA ALA A 413 14.96 -8.74 -6.37
C ALA A 413 14.30 -10.06 -5.90
N PRO A 414 14.68 -11.21 -6.43
CA PRO A 414 14.15 -12.50 -6.01
C PRO A 414 14.45 -12.79 -4.53
N ASP A 415 13.79 -13.78 -3.97
CA ASP A 415 14.11 -14.26 -2.63
C ASP A 415 15.37 -15.12 -2.68
N LEU A 416 16.45 -14.52 -2.19
CA LEU A 416 17.75 -15.18 -2.06
C LEU A 416 18.05 -15.43 -0.57
N PRO A 417 18.58 -16.60 -0.19
CA PRO A 417 18.96 -16.90 1.18
C PRO A 417 19.90 -15.82 1.75
N GLY A 418 19.57 -15.24 2.90
CA GLY A 418 20.37 -14.17 3.55
C GLY A 418 20.13 -12.76 3.02
N LEU A 419 19.47 -12.55 1.89
CA LEU A 419 19.22 -11.22 1.33
C LEU A 419 18.36 -10.35 2.26
N ARG A 420 17.44 -10.97 3.01
CA ARG A 420 16.59 -10.29 3.99
C ARG A 420 17.40 -9.43 4.97
N ASP A 421 18.47 -10.00 5.54
CA ASP A 421 19.26 -9.29 6.54
C ASP A 421 20.12 -8.18 5.95
N LEU A 422 20.63 -8.38 4.74
CA LEU A 422 21.43 -7.41 4.01
C LEU A 422 20.64 -6.17 3.59
N THR A 423 19.33 -6.29 3.40
CA THR A 423 18.46 -5.18 2.95
C THR A 423 17.84 -4.35 4.08
N ARG A 424 18.12 -4.67 5.35
CA ARG A 424 17.59 -3.94 6.52
C ARG A 424 18.01 -2.49 6.60
N THR A 425 19.19 -2.17 6.06
CA THR A 425 19.80 -0.83 6.14
C THR A 425 19.27 0.15 5.11
N ALA A 426 18.45 -0.30 4.16
CA ALA A 426 17.98 0.50 3.02
C ALA A 426 19.12 1.16 2.22
N ARG A 427 20.29 0.49 2.11
CA ARG A 427 21.42 0.93 1.29
C ARG A 427 21.44 0.21 -0.06
N THR A 428 22.11 0.80 -1.03
CA THR A 428 22.41 0.14 -2.30
C THR A 428 23.31 -1.06 -2.02
N LEU A 429 23.01 -2.21 -2.65
CA LEU A 429 23.68 -3.46 -2.36
C LEU A 429 24.21 -4.09 -3.64
N LEU A 430 25.52 -4.37 -3.69
CA LEU A 430 26.13 -5.15 -4.73
C LEU A 430 26.33 -6.60 -4.24
N LEU A 431 25.59 -7.53 -4.84
CA LEU A 431 25.76 -8.96 -4.62
C LEU A 431 26.72 -9.49 -5.70
N ASP A 432 27.95 -9.75 -5.32
CA ASP A 432 29.00 -10.22 -6.25
C ASP A 432 29.34 -11.70 -5.96
N PRO A 433 29.05 -12.63 -6.89
CA PRO A 433 29.36 -14.05 -6.68
C PRO A 433 30.86 -14.35 -6.59
N THR A 434 31.70 -13.51 -7.17
CA THR A 434 33.14 -13.71 -7.28
C THR A 434 33.96 -12.88 -6.29
N GLY A 435 33.40 -11.79 -5.77
CA GLY A 435 34.10 -10.83 -4.92
C GLY A 435 35.17 -10.01 -5.66
N THR A 436 35.04 -9.88 -6.99
CA THR A 436 36.03 -9.21 -7.85
C THR A 436 35.56 -7.84 -8.38
N LEU A 437 34.27 -7.53 -8.22
CA LEU A 437 33.73 -6.25 -8.65
C LEU A 437 34.02 -5.14 -7.65
N ASP A 438 34.40 -3.98 -8.18
CA ASP A 438 34.73 -2.79 -7.42
C ASP A 438 33.75 -1.63 -7.80
N PRO A 439 32.93 -1.11 -6.87
CA PRO A 439 32.11 0.06 -7.10
C PRO A 439 32.91 1.33 -7.42
N GLY A 440 34.22 1.34 -7.23
CA GLY A 440 35.08 2.48 -7.52
C GLY A 440 34.69 3.74 -6.73
N PRO A 441 34.51 4.89 -7.40
CA PRO A 441 34.16 6.14 -6.73
C PRO A 441 32.79 6.16 -6.03
N TRP A 442 31.95 5.13 -6.21
CA TRP A 442 30.67 4.98 -5.53
C TRP A 442 30.70 4.08 -4.29
N SER A 443 31.89 3.58 -3.89
CA SER A 443 32.04 2.68 -2.75
C SER A 443 31.43 3.20 -1.43
N ALA A 444 31.39 4.50 -1.22
CA ALA A 444 30.71 5.09 -0.06
C ALA A 444 29.17 4.92 -0.07
N HIS A 445 28.57 4.67 -1.23
CA HIS A 445 27.10 4.54 -1.41
C HIS A 445 26.65 3.09 -1.53
N VAL A 446 27.58 2.13 -1.71
CA VAL A 446 27.28 0.73 -2.04
C VAL A 446 27.89 -0.20 -0.99
N ASP A 447 27.06 -1.04 -0.41
CA ASP A 447 27.51 -2.17 0.40
C ASP A 447 27.80 -3.35 -0.54
N THR A 448 29.07 -3.77 -0.63
CA THR A 448 29.47 -4.91 -1.47
C THR A 448 29.58 -6.18 -0.62
N VAL A 449 28.90 -7.23 -1.08
CA VAL A 449 28.86 -8.53 -0.40
C VAL A 449 29.21 -9.64 -1.39
N THR A 450 30.19 -10.46 -1.04
CA THR A 450 30.43 -11.71 -1.77
C THR A 450 29.26 -12.64 -1.55
N PHE A 451 28.54 -12.95 -2.62
CA PHE A 451 27.28 -13.71 -2.56
C PHE A 451 27.33 -14.93 -3.48
N PRO A 452 27.89 -16.04 -2.99
CA PRO A 452 28.03 -17.26 -3.80
C PRO A 452 26.66 -17.85 -4.17
N GLY A 453 26.60 -18.51 -5.33
CA GLY A 453 25.36 -19.16 -5.82
C GLY A 453 24.53 -18.32 -6.80
N LEU A 454 25.01 -17.13 -7.16
CA LEU A 454 24.50 -16.37 -8.30
C LEU A 454 25.36 -16.65 -9.55
N ASP A 455 24.73 -16.73 -10.72
CA ASP A 455 25.44 -16.86 -12.00
C ASP A 455 26.09 -15.53 -12.43
N THR A 456 25.49 -14.40 -12.00
CA THR A 456 25.93 -13.04 -12.30
C THR A 456 25.73 -12.14 -11.08
N ALA A 457 26.50 -11.07 -10.98
CA ALA A 457 26.32 -10.08 -9.93
C ALA A 457 25.04 -9.27 -10.13
N LEU A 458 24.45 -8.81 -9.02
CA LEU A 458 23.25 -7.98 -8.99
C LEU A 458 23.54 -6.71 -8.22
N LEU A 459 23.21 -5.55 -8.81
CA LEU A 459 23.14 -4.29 -8.12
C LEU A 459 21.70 -4.02 -7.72
N LEU A 460 21.44 -3.93 -6.42
CA LEU A 460 20.12 -3.65 -5.87
C LEU A 460 20.05 -2.20 -5.39
N ARG A 461 19.02 -1.48 -5.80
CA ARG A 461 18.66 -0.18 -5.24
C ARG A 461 18.20 -0.33 -3.78
N PRO A 462 18.17 0.75 -2.98
CA PRO A 462 17.67 0.71 -1.60
C PRO A 462 16.24 0.20 -1.46
N ASP A 463 15.38 0.35 -2.49
CA ASP A 463 14.02 -0.18 -2.57
C ASP A 463 13.96 -1.64 -3.06
N ALA A 464 15.12 -2.28 -3.15
CA ALA A 464 15.30 -3.68 -3.56
C ALA A 464 14.92 -4.01 -5.01
N TYR A 465 14.86 -3.03 -5.89
CA TYR A 465 14.80 -3.28 -7.34
C TYR A 465 16.19 -3.52 -7.91
N VAL A 466 16.29 -4.46 -8.85
CA VAL A 466 17.56 -4.77 -9.54
C VAL A 466 17.87 -3.68 -10.54
N ALA A 467 18.90 -2.88 -10.26
CA ALA A 467 19.33 -1.79 -11.13
C ALA A 467 20.27 -2.25 -12.23
N TRP A 468 21.02 -3.34 -11.99
CA TRP A 468 21.95 -3.90 -12.95
C TRP A 468 22.20 -5.37 -12.66
N GLN A 469 22.50 -6.12 -13.72
CA GLN A 469 22.92 -7.51 -13.70
C GLN A 469 24.08 -7.71 -14.68
N GLY A 470 25.20 -8.25 -14.21
CA GLY A 470 26.38 -8.43 -15.07
C GLY A 470 27.60 -8.98 -14.35
N THR A 471 28.77 -8.89 -15.03
CA THR A 471 30.01 -9.47 -14.57
C THR A 471 31.21 -8.54 -14.72
N THR A 472 31.03 -7.30 -15.17
CA THR A 472 32.11 -6.34 -15.45
C THR A 472 31.96 -5.05 -14.68
N ASN A 473 33.08 -4.43 -14.31
CA ASN A 473 33.08 -3.13 -13.60
C ASN A 473 32.53 -2.00 -14.48
N ASP A 474 32.77 -2.01 -15.79
CA ASP A 474 32.30 -0.95 -16.68
C ASP A 474 30.77 -0.83 -16.64
N GLY A 475 30.05 -1.94 -16.82
CA GLY A 475 28.59 -1.92 -16.74
C GLY A 475 28.06 -1.59 -15.34
N LEU A 476 28.76 -1.96 -14.27
CA LEU A 476 28.44 -1.61 -12.90
C LEU A 476 28.58 -0.08 -12.68
N HIS A 477 29.67 0.53 -13.18
CA HIS A 477 29.92 1.97 -13.02
C HIS A 477 28.90 2.79 -13.82
N GLU A 478 28.52 2.38 -15.01
CA GLU A 478 27.46 3.02 -15.81
C GLU A 478 26.10 2.99 -15.05
N ALA A 479 25.78 1.82 -14.48
CA ALA A 479 24.55 1.69 -13.69
C ALA A 479 24.59 2.57 -12.43
N LEU A 480 25.70 2.63 -11.70
CA LEU A 480 25.83 3.46 -10.51
C LEU A 480 25.75 4.96 -10.84
N ALA A 481 26.34 5.39 -11.97
CA ALA A 481 26.27 6.78 -12.43
C ALA A 481 24.83 7.22 -12.74
N THR A 482 23.95 6.31 -13.10
CA THR A 482 22.52 6.59 -13.33
C THR A 482 21.81 7.07 -12.05
N TRP A 483 22.24 6.57 -10.89
CA TRP A 483 21.56 6.80 -9.62
C TRP A 483 22.29 7.75 -8.68
N PHE A 484 23.64 7.72 -8.68
CA PHE A 484 24.46 8.45 -7.72
C PHE A 484 25.57 9.24 -8.39
N ARG A 485 25.85 10.40 -7.84
CA ARG A 485 27.13 11.09 -8.12
C ARG A 485 28.27 10.30 -7.47
N PRO A 486 29.45 10.32 -8.08
CA PRO A 486 30.65 9.82 -7.40
C PRO A 486 30.86 10.53 -6.06
N ALA A 487 31.39 9.80 -5.06
CA ALA A 487 31.69 10.36 -3.72
C ALA A 487 32.92 11.27 -3.74
#